data_38f13dec9e6f285f13b38f03c269a37d
#
_entry.id   38f13dec9e6f285f13b38f03c269a37d
#
_cell.length_a   1.000
_cell.length_b   1.000
_cell.length_c   1.000
_cell.angle_alpha   90.00
_cell.angle_beta   90.00
_cell.angle_gamma   90.00
#
_symmetry.space_group_name_H-M   'P 1'
#
loop_
_entity.id
_entity.type
_entity.pdbx_description
1 polymer ?
#
loop_
_entity_poly.entity_id
_entity_poly.type
_entity_poly.pdbx_seq_one_letter_code
_entity_poly.pdbx_strand_id
1 'polypeptide(L)'
;AKRSREAKVLAGGGCDARKGYFIEPTVVLARKPDFKLMREEIFGPVLTLFVYKDAELERALELCDTGSPYALTGAVFAQDRAEVERLTGVLAGAAGNFYVNDKPTGAVVGQQPFGGARASGTNDKAGSILNLMRWISPRSIKETFVPPTNYRYPFMDAE
;
A
#
# COMPACT_ATOMS: atom_id res chain seq x y z
N ALA A 1 -10.62 -19.98 -10.29
CA ALA A 1 -9.30 -20.56 -10.56
C ALA A 1 -9.42 -22.03 -11.00
N LYS A 2 -10.08 -22.92 -10.24
CA LYS A 2 -10.15 -24.37 -10.53
C LYS A 2 -10.59 -24.74 -11.96
N ARG A 3 -11.46 -23.95 -12.58
CA ARG A 3 -12.00 -24.18 -13.93
C ARG A 3 -11.34 -23.32 -15.01
N SER A 4 -10.41 -22.45 -14.63
CA SER A 4 -9.75 -21.54 -15.55
C SER A 4 -8.50 -22.19 -16.18
N ARG A 5 -8.31 -21.99 -17.48
CA ARG A 5 -7.06 -22.35 -18.16
C ARG A 5 -5.93 -21.35 -17.89
N GLU A 6 -6.27 -20.18 -17.34
CA GLU A 6 -5.32 -19.08 -17.06
C GLU A 6 -4.68 -19.16 -15.68
N ALA A 7 -5.09 -20.15 -14.86
CA ALA A 7 -4.54 -20.32 -13.53
C ALA A 7 -4.49 -21.81 -13.13
N LYS A 8 -3.59 -22.14 -12.20
CA LYS A 8 -3.45 -23.45 -11.60
C LYS A 8 -3.51 -23.32 -10.08
N VAL A 9 -4.39 -24.09 -9.42
CA VAL A 9 -4.35 -24.24 -7.96
C VAL A 9 -3.18 -25.14 -7.61
N LEU A 10 -2.25 -24.65 -6.81
CA LEU A 10 -1.06 -25.36 -6.35
C LEU A 10 -1.29 -26.08 -5.04
N ALA A 11 -2.06 -25.47 -4.14
CA ALA A 11 -2.40 -26.03 -2.84
C ALA A 11 -3.78 -25.53 -2.37
N GLY A 12 -4.45 -26.28 -1.53
CA GLY A 12 -5.76 -25.93 -0.98
C GLY A 12 -6.90 -25.92 -2.00
N GLY A 13 -7.84 -25.02 -1.82
CA GLY A 13 -9.01 -24.83 -2.69
C GLY A 13 -10.23 -25.60 -2.23
N GLY A 14 -10.21 -26.25 -1.06
CA GLY A 14 -11.40 -26.84 -0.43
C GLY A 14 -12.30 -25.77 0.18
N CYS A 15 -13.60 -26.04 0.17
CA CYS A 15 -14.62 -25.22 0.82
C CYS A 15 -15.60 -26.14 1.53
N ASP A 16 -15.98 -25.81 2.75
CA ASP A 16 -17.01 -26.55 3.50
C ASP A 16 -18.00 -25.57 4.14
N ALA A 17 -19.24 -25.64 3.71
CA ALA A 17 -20.33 -24.81 4.24
C ALA A 17 -21.31 -25.59 5.14
N ARG A 18 -21.03 -26.84 5.49
CA ARG A 18 -21.96 -27.69 6.26
C ARG A 18 -22.09 -27.27 7.71
N LYS A 19 -20.99 -26.74 8.31
CA LYS A 19 -20.95 -26.28 9.70
C LYS A 19 -20.54 -24.83 9.86
N GLY A 20 -20.21 -24.16 8.77
CA GLY A 20 -19.71 -22.77 8.71
C GLY A 20 -19.11 -22.50 7.33
N TYR A 21 -18.64 -21.30 7.10
CA TYR A 21 -18.07 -20.91 5.82
C TYR A 21 -16.54 -21.11 5.84
N PHE A 22 -16.10 -22.37 5.80
CA PHE A 22 -14.68 -22.70 5.85
C PHE A 22 -14.09 -22.73 4.43
N ILE A 23 -12.98 -22.03 4.27
CA ILE A 23 -12.18 -22.00 3.04
C ILE A 23 -10.74 -22.37 3.42
N GLU A 24 -10.18 -23.36 2.76
CA GLU A 24 -8.79 -23.74 2.95
C GLU A 24 -7.85 -22.63 2.46
N PRO A 25 -6.72 -22.40 3.16
CA PRO A 25 -5.63 -21.60 2.61
C PRO A 25 -5.25 -22.12 1.24
N THR A 26 -5.29 -21.24 0.26
CA THR A 26 -5.21 -21.64 -1.17
C THR A 26 -4.10 -20.86 -1.85
N VAL A 27 -3.26 -21.57 -2.60
CA VAL A 27 -2.21 -20.98 -3.44
C VAL A 27 -2.58 -21.20 -4.91
N VAL A 28 -2.61 -20.11 -5.67
CA VAL A 28 -2.95 -20.10 -7.08
C VAL A 28 -1.77 -19.54 -7.88
N LEU A 29 -1.36 -20.22 -8.93
CA LEU A 29 -0.42 -19.72 -9.92
C LEU A 29 -1.21 -19.15 -11.10
N ALA A 30 -1.12 -17.84 -11.29
CA ALA A 30 -1.64 -17.16 -12.47
C ALA A 30 -0.65 -17.28 -13.64
N ARG A 31 -1.16 -17.53 -14.83
CA ARG A 31 -0.36 -17.59 -16.07
C ARG A 31 -0.26 -16.25 -16.78
N LYS A 32 -1.11 -15.29 -16.37
CA LYS A 32 -1.16 -13.93 -16.91
C LYS A 32 -1.26 -12.93 -15.75
N PRO A 33 -0.63 -11.76 -15.84
CA PRO A 33 -0.64 -10.76 -14.79
C PRO A 33 -2.01 -10.07 -14.64
N ASP A 34 -2.85 -10.11 -15.66
CA ASP A 34 -4.21 -9.54 -15.67
C ASP A 34 -5.29 -10.54 -15.21
N PHE A 35 -4.88 -11.72 -14.73
CA PHE A 35 -5.81 -12.70 -14.19
C PHE A 35 -6.65 -12.09 -13.05
N LYS A 36 -7.93 -12.41 -13.01
CA LYS A 36 -8.91 -11.85 -12.08
C LYS A 36 -8.41 -11.77 -10.63
N LEU A 37 -7.78 -12.84 -10.11
CA LEU A 37 -7.28 -12.89 -8.74
C LEU A 37 -6.02 -12.03 -8.49
N MET A 38 -5.39 -11.49 -9.53
CA MET A 38 -4.31 -10.51 -9.42
C MET A 38 -4.84 -9.08 -9.32
N ARG A 39 -6.09 -8.84 -9.70
CA ARG A 39 -6.67 -7.49 -9.83
C ARG A 39 -7.81 -7.22 -8.86
N GLU A 40 -8.59 -8.24 -8.52
CA GLU A 40 -9.75 -8.12 -7.65
C GLU A 40 -9.43 -8.62 -6.25
N GLU A 41 -9.78 -7.82 -5.27
CA GLU A 41 -9.72 -8.21 -3.88
C GLU A 41 -10.82 -9.22 -3.56
N ILE A 42 -10.47 -10.41 -3.01
CA ILE A 42 -11.44 -11.44 -2.62
C ILE A 42 -11.72 -11.42 -1.12
N PHE A 43 -10.86 -10.86 -0.34
CA PHE A 43 -10.90 -10.80 1.12
C PHE A 43 -11.01 -12.19 1.78
N GLY A 44 -10.13 -13.11 1.36
CA GLY A 44 -10.12 -14.51 1.82
C GLY A 44 -8.72 -15.12 1.79
N PRO A 45 -8.54 -16.35 2.29
CA PRO A 45 -7.23 -16.98 2.44
C PRO A 45 -6.68 -17.51 1.09
N VAL A 46 -6.53 -16.64 0.11
CA VAL A 46 -6.06 -16.97 -1.24
C VAL A 46 -4.84 -16.14 -1.58
N LEU A 47 -3.71 -16.82 -1.79
CA LEU A 47 -2.48 -16.23 -2.30
C LEU A 47 -2.38 -16.51 -3.81
N THR A 48 -2.26 -15.46 -4.60
CA THR A 48 -2.05 -15.60 -6.06
C THR A 48 -0.63 -15.22 -6.41
N LEU A 49 0.05 -16.10 -7.12
CA LEU A 49 1.42 -15.95 -7.58
C LEU A 49 1.42 -15.68 -9.09
N PHE A 50 2.29 -14.81 -9.53
CA PHE A 50 2.66 -14.63 -10.93
C PHE A 50 4.17 -14.66 -11.03
N VAL A 51 4.71 -15.52 -11.89
CA VAL A 51 6.15 -15.66 -12.12
C VAL A 51 6.50 -14.94 -13.40
N TYR A 52 7.46 -14.03 -13.32
CA TYR A 52 8.01 -13.28 -14.44
C TYR A 52 9.48 -13.67 -14.67
N LYS A 53 10.02 -13.36 -15.82
CA LYS A 53 11.44 -13.57 -16.14
C LYS A 53 12.25 -12.37 -15.61
N ASP A 54 13.49 -12.59 -15.22
CA ASP A 54 14.36 -11.52 -14.70
C ASP A 54 14.45 -10.32 -15.66
N ALA A 55 14.49 -10.58 -16.96
CA ALA A 55 14.49 -9.53 -18.00
C ALA A 55 13.17 -8.72 -18.06
N GLU A 56 12.12 -9.17 -17.40
CA GLU A 56 10.79 -8.53 -17.37
C GLU A 56 10.52 -7.79 -16.04
N LEU A 57 11.56 -7.57 -15.21
CA LEU A 57 11.42 -6.94 -13.89
C LEU A 57 10.74 -5.56 -13.98
N GLU A 58 11.15 -4.71 -14.91
CA GLU A 58 10.53 -3.37 -15.06
C GLU A 58 9.02 -3.47 -15.36
N ARG A 59 8.64 -4.43 -16.18
CA ARG A 59 7.22 -4.70 -16.46
C ARG A 59 6.50 -5.22 -15.22
N ALA A 60 7.14 -6.08 -14.43
CA ALA A 60 6.56 -6.56 -13.18
C ALA A 60 6.35 -5.43 -12.17
N LEU A 61 7.28 -4.50 -12.06
CA LEU A 61 7.15 -3.31 -11.21
C LEU A 61 5.99 -2.41 -11.64
N GLU A 62 5.87 -2.15 -12.94
CA GLU A 62 4.73 -1.42 -13.50
C GLU A 62 3.38 -2.09 -13.16
N LEU A 63 3.33 -3.42 -13.26
CA LEU A 63 2.12 -4.20 -12.89
C LEU A 63 1.83 -4.13 -11.39
N CYS A 64 2.85 -4.13 -10.53
CA CYS A 64 2.68 -3.94 -9.09
C CYS A 64 2.11 -2.55 -8.77
N ASP A 65 2.53 -1.52 -9.48
CA ASP A 65 2.06 -0.15 -9.27
C ASP A 65 0.65 0.10 -9.84
N THR A 66 0.34 -0.47 -11.01
CA THR A 66 -0.87 -0.14 -11.78
C THR A 66 -1.94 -1.23 -11.75
N GLY A 67 -1.63 -2.43 -11.28
CA GLY A 67 -2.50 -3.61 -11.38
C GLY A 67 -3.79 -3.54 -10.57
N SER A 68 -3.84 -2.68 -9.54
CA SER A 68 -5.00 -2.50 -8.67
C SER A 68 -5.14 -1.03 -8.27
N PRO A 69 -6.37 -0.56 -8.02
CA PRO A 69 -6.59 0.77 -7.44
C PRO A 69 -6.20 0.84 -5.96
N TYR A 70 -5.96 -0.28 -5.31
CA TYR A 70 -5.61 -0.36 -3.90
C TYR A 70 -4.11 -0.22 -3.67
N ALA A 71 -3.74 0.36 -2.54
CA ALA A 71 -2.36 0.54 -2.11
C ALA A 71 -2.26 0.46 -0.57
N LEU A 72 -2.66 -0.68 0.00
CA LEU A 72 -2.66 -0.87 1.45
C LEU A 72 -1.27 -1.24 1.94
N THR A 73 -0.79 -2.40 1.57
CA THR A 73 0.53 -2.92 1.97
C THR A 73 1.28 -3.47 0.77
N GLY A 74 2.59 -3.37 0.80
CA GLY A 74 3.48 -3.97 -0.20
C GLY A 74 4.83 -4.31 0.41
N ALA A 75 5.57 -5.21 -0.23
CA ALA A 75 6.91 -5.58 0.19
C ALA A 75 7.82 -5.86 -0.99
N VAL A 76 9.10 -5.60 -0.78
CA VAL A 76 10.18 -6.03 -1.68
C VAL A 76 11.16 -6.92 -0.91
N PHE A 77 11.72 -7.90 -1.60
CA PHE A 77 12.75 -8.78 -1.07
C PHE A 77 13.97 -8.69 -1.99
N ALA A 78 15.06 -8.16 -1.48
CA ALA A 78 16.34 -8.07 -2.18
C ALA A 78 17.51 -8.04 -1.19
N GLN A 79 18.67 -8.56 -1.59
CA GLN A 79 19.88 -8.54 -0.79
C GLN A 79 20.74 -7.31 -1.08
N ASP A 80 20.79 -6.88 -2.34
CA ASP A 80 21.55 -5.71 -2.76
C ASP A 80 20.88 -4.42 -2.27
N ARG A 81 21.63 -3.57 -1.57
CA ARG A 81 21.10 -2.32 -1.00
C ARG A 81 20.71 -1.31 -2.08
N ALA A 82 21.47 -1.22 -3.17
CA ALA A 82 21.14 -0.32 -4.27
C ALA A 82 19.84 -0.76 -4.96
N GLU A 83 19.64 -2.07 -5.10
CA GLU A 83 18.40 -2.61 -5.64
C GLU A 83 17.20 -2.35 -4.70
N VAL A 84 17.37 -2.51 -3.39
CA VAL A 84 16.34 -2.14 -2.40
C VAL A 84 15.92 -0.68 -2.55
N GLU A 85 16.89 0.24 -2.67
CA GLU A 85 16.63 1.67 -2.84
C GLU A 85 15.88 1.95 -4.14
N ARG A 86 16.31 1.33 -5.24
CA ARG A 86 15.65 1.45 -6.53
C ARG A 86 14.21 0.97 -6.49
N LEU A 87 13.97 -0.25 -6.00
CA LEU A 87 12.64 -0.85 -5.91
C LEU A 87 11.70 -0.04 -5.01
N THR A 88 12.21 0.44 -3.86
CA THR A 88 11.47 1.28 -2.94
C THR A 88 11.08 2.61 -3.59
N GLY A 89 11.99 3.21 -4.37
CA GLY A 89 11.70 4.44 -5.11
C GLY A 89 10.64 4.26 -6.19
N VAL A 90 10.74 3.21 -7.00
CA VAL A 90 9.79 2.91 -8.07
C VAL A 90 8.38 2.62 -7.51
N LEU A 91 8.29 1.90 -6.40
CA LEU A 91 7.03 1.48 -5.79
C LEU A 91 6.55 2.39 -4.65
N ALA A 92 7.13 3.59 -4.49
CA ALA A 92 6.83 4.51 -3.39
C ALA A 92 5.32 4.83 -3.25
N GLY A 93 4.60 4.90 -4.36
CA GLY A 93 3.15 5.15 -4.40
C GLY A 93 2.28 3.89 -4.37
N ALA A 94 2.87 2.69 -4.39
CA ALA A 94 2.14 1.43 -4.53
C ALA A 94 1.64 0.84 -3.21
N ALA A 95 2.05 1.38 -2.06
CA ALA A 95 1.62 0.92 -0.75
C ALA A 95 1.67 2.02 0.30
N GLY A 96 0.66 2.13 1.15
CA GLY A 96 0.67 3.01 2.31
C GLY A 96 1.61 2.50 3.40
N ASN A 97 1.71 1.19 3.59
CA ASN A 97 2.71 0.53 4.42
C ASN A 97 3.62 -0.31 3.53
N PHE A 98 4.89 0.06 3.48
CA PHE A 98 5.89 -0.58 2.65
C PHE A 98 6.93 -1.31 3.50
N TYR A 99 7.25 -2.54 3.13
CA TYR A 99 8.14 -3.42 3.87
C TYR A 99 9.32 -3.85 3.01
N VAL A 100 10.48 -3.99 3.62
CA VAL A 100 11.71 -4.48 2.97
C VAL A 100 12.19 -5.70 3.72
N ASN A 101 12.27 -6.84 3.02
CA ASN A 101 12.72 -8.12 3.58
C ASN A 101 11.95 -8.55 4.85
N ASP A 102 10.68 -8.18 4.94
CA ASP A 102 9.81 -8.48 6.08
C ASP A 102 8.43 -8.93 5.61
N LYS A 103 7.60 -9.33 6.54
CA LYS A 103 6.20 -9.70 6.27
C LYS A 103 5.49 -8.52 5.59
N PRO A 104 4.76 -8.77 4.49
CA PRO A 104 4.16 -7.69 3.70
C PRO A 104 2.92 -7.05 4.34
N THR A 105 2.60 -7.38 5.57
CA THR A 105 1.45 -6.86 6.32
C THR A 105 1.63 -7.12 7.83
N GLY A 106 0.65 -6.71 8.65
CA GLY A 106 0.66 -6.95 10.08
C GLY A 106 1.42 -5.88 10.85
N ALA A 107 1.08 -4.62 10.62
CA ALA A 107 1.61 -3.49 11.38
C ALA A 107 1.37 -3.68 12.89
N VAL A 108 2.38 -3.40 13.68
CA VAL A 108 2.36 -3.50 15.14
C VAL A 108 2.28 -2.10 15.72
N VAL A 109 1.29 -1.87 16.59
CA VAL A 109 1.12 -0.58 17.28
C VAL A 109 2.39 -0.21 18.03
N GLY A 110 2.84 1.02 17.85
CA GLY A 110 4.08 1.53 18.45
C GLY A 110 5.36 1.24 17.64
N GLN A 111 5.30 0.37 16.63
CA GLN A 111 6.42 0.11 15.73
C GLN A 111 6.22 0.75 14.35
N GLN A 112 5.11 0.48 13.69
CA GLN A 112 4.75 1.13 12.45
C GLN A 112 3.29 1.58 12.44
N PRO A 113 3.00 2.86 12.21
CA PRO A 113 1.64 3.34 12.01
C PRO A 113 1.06 2.75 10.74
N PHE A 114 -0.24 2.47 10.76
CA PHE A 114 -0.92 1.77 9.67
C PHE A 114 -1.86 2.69 8.90
N GLY A 115 -1.81 2.62 7.58
CA GLY A 115 -2.72 3.34 6.71
C GLY A 115 -2.48 3.02 5.25
N GLY A 116 -3.57 2.87 4.50
CA GLY A 116 -3.56 2.63 3.06
C GLY A 116 -3.61 3.92 2.25
N ALA A 117 -2.95 3.92 1.11
CA ALA A 117 -3.02 4.97 0.10
C ALA A 117 -4.01 4.59 -1.02
N ARG A 118 -4.23 5.49 -1.97
CA ARG A 118 -5.15 5.33 -3.11
C ARG A 118 -6.55 4.92 -2.61
N ALA A 119 -7.18 3.92 -3.24
CA ALA A 119 -8.49 3.42 -2.83
C ALA A 119 -8.48 2.62 -1.50
N SER A 120 -7.33 2.39 -0.89
CA SER A 120 -7.23 1.69 0.40
C SER A 120 -7.42 2.59 1.61
N GLY A 121 -7.60 3.88 1.45
CA GLY A 121 -7.92 4.79 2.54
C GLY A 121 -7.22 6.14 2.46
N THR A 122 -7.31 6.89 3.55
CA THR A 122 -6.79 8.27 3.66
C THR A 122 -5.33 8.33 4.12
N ASN A 123 -4.73 7.20 4.41
CA ASN A 123 -3.34 7.06 4.88
C ASN A 123 -3.03 7.84 6.17
N ASP A 124 -3.99 7.94 7.06
CA ASP A 124 -3.88 8.75 8.29
C ASP A 124 -2.93 8.20 9.35
N LYS A 125 -2.30 7.07 9.07
CA LYS A 125 -1.31 6.44 9.96
C LYS A 125 -1.85 6.18 11.36
N ALA A 126 -2.88 5.33 11.46
CA ALA A 126 -3.43 4.86 12.72
C ALA A 126 -2.32 4.27 13.62
N GLY A 127 -2.35 4.59 14.90
CA GLY A 127 -1.30 4.28 15.85
C GLY A 127 -0.18 5.32 15.90
N SER A 128 -0.35 6.50 15.31
CA SER A 128 0.57 7.63 15.41
C SER A 128 -0.15 8.92 15.73
N ILE A 129 0.62 9.95 16.12
CA ILE A 129 0.10 11.30 16.33
C ILE A 129 -0.52 11.90 15.07
N LEU A 130 -0.08 11.47 13.88
CA LEU A 130 -0.61 11.95 12.60
C LEU A 130 -2.10 11.65 12.46
N ASN A 131 -2.56 10.51 12.98
CA ASN A 131 -3.99 10.18 12.98
C ASN A 131 -4.81 11.16 13.83
N LEU A 132 -4.26 11.65 14.93
CA LEU A 132 -4.96 12.57 15.82
C LEU A 132 -5.26 13.91 15.15
N MET A 133 -4.47 14.33 14.17
CA MET A 133 -4.69 15.56 13.41
C MET A 133 -6.05 15.61 12.71
N ARG A 134 -6.64 14.44 12.42
CA ARG A 134 -7.99 14.32 11.84
C ARG A 134 -9.10 14.73 12.81
N TRP A 135 -8.83 14.69 14.11
CA TRP A 135 -9.81 14.86 15.17
C TRP A 135 -9.73 16.21 15.85
N ILE A 136 -8.80 17.07 15.44
CA ILE A 136 -8.60 18.40 15.99
C ILE A 136 -8.80 19.48 14.93
N SER A 137 -9.16 20.67 15.38
CA SER A 137 -9.22 21.89 14.56
C SER A 137 -8.14 22.85 15.04
N PRO A 138 -6.96 22.86 14.44
CA PRO A 138 -5.87 23.77 14.84
C PRO A 138 -6.29 25.21 14.67
N ARG A 139 -5.95 26.05 15.67
CA ARG A 139 -6.15 27.49 15.62
C ARG A 139 -4.81 28.19 15.75
N SER A 140 -4.52 29.10 14.85
CA SER A 140 -3.41 30.05 14.98
C SER A 140 -3.94 31.37 15.55
N ILE A 141 -3.27 31.89 16.57
CA ILE A 141 -3.56 33.18 17.15
C ILE A 141 -2.32 34.05 16.95
N LYS A 142 -2.52 35.23 16.35
CA LYS A 142 -1.49 36.26 16.25
C LYS A 142 -2.00 37.49 17.00
N GLU A 143 -1.25 37.91 18.02
CA GLU A 143 -1.51 39.14 18.75
C GLU A 143 -0.44 40.14 18.41
N THR A 144 -0.84 41.41 18.18
CA THR A 144 0.06 42.51 17.93
C THR A 144 -0.18 43.57 18.98
N PHE A 145 0.80 43.79 19.85
CA PHE A 145 0.68 44.78 20.97
C PHE A 145 0.72 46.20 20.48
N VAL A 146 1.44 46.49 19.39
CA VAL A 146 1.43 47.79 18.72
C VAL A 146 0.77 47.62 17.36
N PRO A 147 -0.48 48.09 17.18
CA PRO A 147 -1.19 47.95 15.91
C PRO A 147 -0.40 48.58 14.75
N PRO A 148 -0.31 47.96 13.60
CA PRO A 148 0.40 48.53 12.46
C PRO A 148 -0.37 49.75 11.94
N THR A 149 0.38 50.81 11.68
CA THR A 149 -0.13 52.06 11.08
C THR A 149 0.09 52.11 9.56
N ASN A 150 0.89 51.19 9.04
CA ASN A 150 1.19 51.05 7.61
C ASN A 150 0.63 49.71 7.09
N TYR A 151 -0.08 49.75 5.96
CA TYR A 151 -0.63 48.57 5.32
C TYR A 151 0.42 47.72 4.58
N ARG A 152 1.61 48.32 4.33
CA ARG A 152 2.69 47.64 3.60
C ARG A 152 3.35 46.57 4.45
N TYR A 153 3.70 45.47 3.79
CA TYR A 153 4.61 44.48 4.34
C TYR A 153 6.07 44.87 4.08
N PRO A 154 7.02 44.40 4.91
CA PRO A 154 8.45 44.73 4.73
C PRO A 154 9.00 44.47 3.32
N PHE A 155 8.51 43.44 2.63
CA PHE A 155 8.95 43.13 1.28
C PHE A 155 8.45 44.12 0.20
N MET A 156 7.46 44.95 0.52
CA MET A 156 6.96 45.98 -0.38
C MET A 156 7.80 47.26 -0.33
N ASP A 157 8.65 47.43 0.69
CA ASP A 157 9.53 48.58 0.88
C ASP A 157 10.98 48.27 0.45
N ALA A 158 11.25 47.07 -0.10
CA ALA A 158 12.55 46.71 -0.64
C ALA A 158 12.69 47.29 -2.06
N GLU A 159 13.67 48.18 -2.24
CA GLU A 159 14.18 48.61 -3.54
C GLU A 159 15.09 47.55 -4.15
#